data_30248b8e2e1371c39eb2f2735d36adc3
#
_entry.id   30248b8e2e1371c39eb2f2735d36adc3
#
_cell.length_a   1.000
_cell.length_b   1.000
_cell.length_c   1.000
_cell.angle_alpha   90.00
_cell.angle_beta   90.00
_cell.angle_gamma   90.00
#
_symmetry.space_group_name_H-M   'P 1'
#
loop_
_entity.id
_entity.type
_entity.pdbx_description
1 polymer ?
#
loop_
_entity_poly.entity_id
_entity_poly.type
_entity_poly.pdbx_seq_one_letter_code
_entity_poly.pdbx_strand_id
1 'polypeptide(L)'
;MAGWPMCRTVPGTNPWVMTTASTNHPADTTAQRNDTAQRNDTARRSKTGTARRGAEVSLPRLYALRAGYLIIAVGLASVTWPSLINHPQPWPLFEGVETCMLVTLSLLWFLGVRYPLQLLPALLFELAWKIIWTIVVVVPAWRSDQLDPATLYVFYTCLLVVIPAAVIPWRYVFTHYVTKPGDRWRSDTTARP
;
A
#
# COMPACT_ATOMS: atom_id res chain seq x y z
N MET A 1 68.99 47.70 -36.42
CA MET A 1 69.21 46.33 -36.95
C MET A 1 68.21 45.45 -36.36
N ALA A 2 67.17 45.15 -37.14
CA ALA A 2 65.97 44.36 -36.66
C ALA A 2 66.16 42.91 -37.05
N GLY A 3 66.19 42.05 -36.04
CA GLY A 3 66.24 40.61 -36.25
C GLY A 3 64.85 40.02 -36.45
N TRP A 4 64.65 39.29 -37.53
CA TRP A 4 63.43 38.57 -37.87
C TRP A 4 63.37 37.24 -37.10
N PRO A 5 62.21 36.82 -36.51
CA PRO A 5 62.12 35.54 -35.91
C PRO A 5 61.97 34.47 -37.00
N MET A 6 62.78 33.41 -36.96
CA MET A 6 62.75 32.23 -37.78
C MET A 6 61.43 31.49 -37.61
N CYS A 7 60.70 31.29 -38.72
CA CYS A 7 59.57 30.38 -38.85
C CYS A 7 60.07 28.93 -38.78
N ARG A 8 59.73 28.20 -37.70
CA ARG A 8 60.00 26.78 -37.56
C ARG A 8 58.84 26.02 -38.26
N THR A 9 59.07 25.52 -39.44
CA THR A 9 58.13 24.61 -40.17
C THR A 9 58.09 23.27 -39.46
N VAL A 10 56.90 22.86 -39.02
CA VAL A 10 56.59 21.50 -38.54
C VAL A 10 56.18 20.67 -39.75
N PRO A 11 56.87 19.58 -40.08
CA PRO A 11 56.48 18.73 -41.22
C PRO A 11 55.32 17.82 -40.79
N GLY A 12 54.21 17.84 -41.53
CA GLY A 12 53.18 16.80 -41.44
C GLY A 12 51.72 17.24 -41.35
N THR A 13 51.38 18.53 -41.51
CA THR A 13 49.96 18.93 -41.53
C THR A 13 49.50 19.24 -42.96
N ASN A 14 48.45 18.53 -43.40
CA ASN A 14 47.77 18.77 -44.66
C ASN A 14 47.24 20.22 -44.73
N PRO A 15 47.54 21.01 -45.76
CA PRO A 15 47.16 22.41 -45.87
C PRO A 15 45.67 22.68 -46.10
N TRP A 16 44.83 21.65 -46.17
CA TRP A 16 43.41 21.79 -46.47
C TRP A 16 42.45 21.44 -45.32
N VAL A 17 42.96 21.29 -44.08
CA VAL A 17 42.04 21.19 -42.93
C VAL A 17 41.63 22.58 -42.53
N MET A 18 40.49 23.04 -43.06
CA MET A 18 39.76 24.18 -42.49
C MET A 18 39.30 23.77 -41.10
N THR A 19 40.02 24.17 -40.07
CA THR A 19 39.55 24.13 -38.70
C THR A 19 38.42 25.18 -38.60
N THR A 20 37.18 24.74 -38.77
CA THR A 20 36.04 25.57 -38.38
C THR A 20 36.15 25.75 -36.87
N ALA A 21 36.62 26.91 -36.44
CA ALA A 21 36.52 27.32 -35.04
C ALA A 21 35.04 27.30 -34.68
N SER A 22 34.62 26.30 -33.91
CA SER A 22 33.29 26.26 -33.30
C SER A 22 33.20 27.45 -32.35
N THR A 23 32.67 28.56 -32.87
CA THR A 23 32.23 29.68 -32.03
C THR A 23 31.07 29.14 -31.20
N ASN A 24 31.35 28.69 -29.96
CA ASN A 24 30.36 28.39 -28.98
C ASN A 24 29.58 29.70 -28.67
N HIS A 25 28.50 29.88 -29.40
CA HIS A 25 27.60 31.02 -29.17
C HIS A 25 26.85 30.74 -27.83
N PRO A 26 26.82 31.71 -26.88
CA PRO A 26 26.17 31.52 -25.57
C PRO A 26 24.68 31.13 -25.68
N ALA A 27 24.04 31.41 -26.82
CA ALA A 27 22.69 30.99 -27.13
C ALA A 27 22.51 29.44 -27.28
N ASP A 28 23.56 28.77 -27.78
CA ASP A 28 23.50 27.30 -28.00
C ASP A 28 23.62 26.56 -26.66
N THR A 29 24.39 27.07 -25.72
CA THR A 29 24.50 26.49 -24.37
C THR A 29 23.22 26.62 -23.56
N THR A 30 22.43 27.68 -23.79
CA THR A 30 21.14 27.90 -23.10
C THR A 30 20.05 26.98 -23.66
N ALA A 31 20.03 26.79 -24.97
CA ALA A 31 19.10 25.87 -25.65
C ALA A 31 19.38 24.42 -25.20
N GLN A 32 20.62 24.00 -25.16
CA GLN A 32 21.03 22.66 -24.73
C GLN A 32 20.72 22.39 -23.25
N ARG A 33 20.87 23.40 -22.39
CA ARG A 33 20.51 23.33 -20.95
C ARG A 33 19.01 23.17 -20.77
N ASN A 34 18.20 23.90 -21.55
CA ASN A 34 16.74 23.82 -21.49
C ASN A 34 16.23 22.46 -22.00
N ASP A 35 16.80 21.90 -23.07
CA ASP A 35 16.46 20.58 -23.56
C ASP A 35 16.80 19.47 -22.55
N THR A 36 17.93 19.60 -21.89
CA THR A 36 18.34 18.63 -20.85
C THR A 36 17.43 18.70 -19.62
N ALA A 37 17.05 19.90 -19.20
CA ALA A 37 16.09 20.12 -18.11
C ALA A 37 14.72 19.54 -18.46
N GLN A 38 14.23 19.77 -19.67
CA GLN A 38 12.94 19.28 -20.13
C GLN A 38 12.91 17.74 -20.29
N ARG A 39 13.99 17.14 -20.76
CA ARG A 39 14.16 15.68 -20.79
C ARG A 39 14.16 15.07 -19.39
N ASN A 40 14.86 15.69 -18.46
CA ASN A 40 14.89 15.24 -17.06
C ASN A 40 13.53 15.34 -16.38
N ASP A 41 12.78 16.40 -16.64
CA ASP A 41 11.41 16.57 -16.11
C ASP A 41 10.43 15.55 -16.72
N THR A 42 10.55 15.29 -18.02
CA THR A 42 9.72 14.26 -18.70
C THR A 42 10.06 12.87 -18.19
N ALA A 43 11.33 12.55 -18.00
CA ALA A 43 11.77 11.28 -17.42
C ALA A 43 11.35 11.13 -15.96
N ARG A 44 11.36 12.20 -15.19
CA ARG A 44 10.87 12.22 -13.82
C ARG A 44 9.35 12.03 -13.75
N ARG A 45 8.59 12.71 -14.61
CA ARG A 45 7.13 12.54 -14.74
C ARG A 45 6.75 11.12 -15.17
N SER A 46 7.48 10.52 -16.11
CA SER A 46 7.22 9.14 -16.54
C SER A 46 7.50 8.13 -15.44
N LYS A 47 8.62 8.28 -14.69
CA LYS A 47 8.95 7.44 -13.54
C LYS A 47 7.92 7.58 -12.40
N THR A 48 7.44 8.80 -12.14
CA THR A 48 6.42 9.05 -11.12
C THR A 48 5.05 8.51 -11.55
N GLY A 49 4.72 8.60 -12.83
CA GLY A 49 3.49 8.05 -13.40
C GLY A 49 3.46 6.51 -13.38
N THR A 50 4.58 5.87 -13.65
CA THR A 50 4.70 4.40 -13.62
C THR A 50 4.69 3.86 -12.19
N ALA A 51 5.34 4.55 -11.25
CA ALA A 51 5.32 4.20 -9.83
C ALA A 51 3.91 4.37 -9.22
N ARG A 52 3.16 5.40 -9.63
CA ARG A 52 1.77 5.61 -9.20
C ARG A 52 0.82 4.54 -9.71
N ARG A 53 0.97 4.12 -10.99
CA ARG A 53 0.16 3.04 -11.58
C ARG A 53 0.40 1.68 -10.90
N GLY A 54 1.60 1.40 -10.41
CA GLY A 54 1.90 0.16 -9.71
C GLY A 54 1.30 0.03 -8.32
N ALA A 55 0.88 1.15 -7.70
CA ALA A 55 0.26 1.19 -6.38
C ALA A 55 -1.28 1.29 -6.43
N GLU A 56 -1.87 1.52 -7.61
CA GLU A 56 -3.32 1.58 -7.77
C GLU A 56 -3.91 0.16 -7.77
N VAL A 57 -4.77 -0.10 -6.78
CA VAL A 57 -5.54 -1.34 -6.71
C VAL A 57 -6.54 -1.36 -7.88
N SER A 58 -6.54 -2.42 -8.69
CA SER A 58 -7.43 -2.54 -9.84
C SER A 58 -8.91 -2.45 -9.41
N LEU A 59 -9.75 -1.81 -10.21
CA LEU A 59 -11.17 -1.63 -9.95
C LEU A 59 -11.91 -2.95 -9.58
N PRO A 60 -11.73 -4.06 -10.31
CA PRO A 60 -12.39 -5.33 -9.95
C PRO A 60 -11.97 -5.82 -8.55
N ARG A 61 -10.71 -5.59 -8.17
CA ARG A 61 -10.22 -5.96 -6.85
C ARG A 61 -10.82 -5.11 -5.73
N LEU A 62 -11.07 -3.83 -6.03
CA LEU A 62 -11.75 -2.93 -5.11
C LEU A 62 -13.22 -3.32 -4.90
N TYR A 63 -13.92 -3.72 -5.97
CA TYR A 63 -15.29 -4.23 -5.87
C TYR A 63 -15.35 -5.56 -5.12
N ALA A 64 -14.41 -6.47 -5.38
CA ALA A 64 -14.31 -7.73 -4.65
C ALA A 64 -14.05 -7.49 -3.14
N LEU A 65 -13.22 -6.51 -2.80
CA LEU A 65 -12.97 -6.12 -1.41
C LEU A 65 -14.24 -5.56 -0.75
N ARG A 66 -15.00 -4.70 -1.43
CA ARG A 66 -16.30 -4.19 -0.96
C ARG A 66 -17.32 -5.30 -0.75
N ALA A 67 -17.40 -6.25 -1.68
CA ALA A 67 -18.25 -7.43 -1.54
C ALA A 67 -17.84 -8.27 -0.32
N GLY A 68 -16.54 -8.46 -0.08
CA GLY A 68 -16.03 -9.13 1.11
C GLY A 68 -16.46 -8.44 2.40
N TYR A 69 -16.30 -7.13 2.50
CA TYR A 69 -16.78 -6.35 3.65
C TYR A 69 -18.29 -6.48 3.85
N LEU A 70 -19.08 -6.43 2.78
CA LEU A 70 -20.54 -6.56 2.85
C LEU A 70 -20.95 -7.94 3.36
N ILE A 71 -20.33 -9.01 2.87
CA ILE A 71 -20.61 -10.37 3.30
C ILE A 71 -20.32 -10.53 4.80
N ILE A 72 -19.17 -10.05 5.26
CA ILE A 72 -18.81 -10.11 6.69
C ILE A 72 -19.78 -9.25 7.52
N ALA A 73 -20.08 -8.04 7.07
CA ALA A 73 -20.99 -7.13 7.79
C ALA A 73 -22.37 -7.71 7.97
N VAL A 74 -22.97 -8.23 6.89
CA VAL A 74 -24.33 -8.83 6.91
C VAL A 74 -24.32 -10.13 7.69
N GLY A 75 -23.32 -11.00 7.47
CA GLY A 75 -23.18 -12.27 8.19
C GLY A 75 -23.06 -12.05 9.70
N LEU A 76 -22.19 -11.16 10.12
CA LEU A 76 -21.99 -10.84 11.53
C LEU A 76 -23.24 -10.16 12.14
N ALA A 77 -23.82 -9.20 11.43
CA ALA A 77 -25.00 -8.49 11.89
C ALA A 77 -26.19 -9.43 12.07
N SER A 78 -26.42 -10.37 11.16
CA SER A 78 -27.55 -11.31 11.24
C SER A 78 -27.54 -12.21 12.50
N VAL A 79 -26.36 -12.47 13.05
CA VAL A 79 -26.18 -13.26 14.27
C VAL A 79 -26.17 -12.39 15.51
N THR A 80 -25.44 -11.27 15.49
CA THR A 80 -25.17 -10.49 16.71
C THR A 80 -26.30 -9.54 17.10
N TRP A 81 -27.03 -8.97 16.12
CA TRP A 81 -28.11 -8.04 16.42
C TRP A 81 -29.32 -8.71 17.10
N PRO A 82 -29.78 -9.90 16.68
CA PRO A 82 -30.81 -10.63 17.43
C PRO A 82 -30.35 -10.97 18.85
N SER A 83 -29.10 -11.36 19.06
CA SER A 83 -28.55 -11.66 20.38
C SER A 83 -28.51 -10.42 21.29
N LEU A 84 -28.20 -9.24 20.72
CA LEU A 84 -28.24 -7.98 21.47
C LEU A 84 -29.65 -7.59 21.89
N ILE A 85 -30.64 -7.76 21.00
CA ILE A 85 -32.02 -7.33 21.25
C ILE A 85 -32.74 -8.30 22.20
N ASN A 86 -32.51 -9.60 22.07
CA ASN A 86 -33.22 -10.67 22.79
C ASN A 86 -32.41 -11.26 23.96
N HIS A 87 -31.41 -10.53 24.50
CA HIS A 87 -30.55 -11.05 25.55
C HIS A 87 -31.30 -11.38 26.85
N PRO A 88 -30.94 -12.46 27.56
CA PRO A 88 -31.54 -12.81 28.84
C PRO A 88 -31.14 -11.85 29.96
N GLN A 89 -31.97 -11.69 30.95
CA GLN A 89 -31.66 -10.90 32.17
C GLN A 89 -31.57 -11.85 33.37
N PRO A 90 -30.52 -11.82 34.21
CA PRO A 90 -29.32 -11.00 34.10
C PRO A 90 -28.38 -11.52 32.99
N TRP A 91 -27.79 -10.59 32.20
CA TRP A 91 -26.87 -10.92 31.15
C TRP A 91 -25.48 -11.28 31.71
N PRO A 92 -24.89 -12.44 31.36
CA PRO A 92 -23.53 -12.77 31.76
C PRO A 92 -22.53 -11.70 31.27
N LEU A 93 -21.66 -11.24 32.17
CA LEU A 93 -20.77 -10.09 31.88
C LEU A 93 -19.96 -10.25 30.61
N PHE A 94 -19.29 -11.39 30.44
CA PHE A 94 -18.41 -11.63 29.30
C PHE A 94 -19.20 -11.78 27.99
N GLU A 95 -20.32 -12.47 28.02
CA GLU A 95 -21.20 -12.63 26.86
C GLU A 95 -21.77 -11.28 26.40
N GLY A 96 -22.15 -10.43 27.34
CA GLY A 96 -22.61 -9.07 27.04
C GLY A 96 -21.53 -8.20 26.42
N VAL A 97 -20.30 -8.24 26.94
CA VAL A 97 -19.16 -7.52 26.37
C VAL A 97 -18.83 -8.02 24.97
N GLU A 98 -18.75 -9.34 24.79
CA GLU A 98 -18.48 -9.95 23.49
C GLU A 98 -19.52 -9.53 22.46
N THR A 99 -20.80 -9.66 22.77
CA THR A 99 -21.89 -9.27 21.85
C THR A 99 -21.84 -7.80 21.48
N CYS A 100 -21.61 -6.90 22.43
CA CYS A 100 -21.46 -5.47 22.15
C CYS A 100 -20.25 -5.17 21.25
N MET A 101 -19.13 -5.85 21.46
CA MET A 101 -17.95 -5.73 20.60
C MET A 101 -18.24 -6.20 19.18
N LEU A 102 -18.91 -7.35 19.02
CA LEU A 102 -19.26 -7.90 17.72
C LEU A 102 -20.27 -7.02 16.97
N VAL A 103 -21.26 -6.45 17.65
CA VAL A 103 -22.19 -5.48 17.07
C VAL A 103 -21.44 -4.24 16.57
N THR A 104 -20.54 -3.69 17.38
CA THR A 104 -19.72 -2.54 17.00
C THR A 104 -18.83 -2.88 15.80
N LEU A 105 -18.26 -4.08 15.78
CA LEU A 105 -17.45 -4.56 14.68
C LEU A 105 -18.29 -4.71 13.38
N SER A 106 -19.55 -5.16 13.48
CA SER A 106 -20.45 -5.22 12.33
C SER A 106 -20.68 -3.84 11.69
N LEU A 107 -20.84 -2.80 12.50
CA LEU A 107 -20.94 -1.41 12.02
C LEU A 107 -19.64 -0.95 11.33
N LEU A 108 -18.49 -1.33 11.88
CA LEU A 108 -17.19 -1.03 11.27
C LEU A 108 -17.05 -1.70 9.89
N TRP A 109 -17.55 -2.92 9.72
CA TRP A 109 -17.56 -3.59 8.43
C TRP A 109 -18.47 -2.91 7.39
N PHE A 110 -19.62 -2.37 7.79
CA PHE A 110 -20.44 -1.53 6.91
C PHE A 110 -19.70 -0.28 6.46
N LEU A 111 -18.94 0.34 7.36
CA LEU A 111 -18.06 1.46 6.99
C LEU A 111 -16.96 1.04 6.02
N GLY A 112 -16.48 -0.21 6.11
CA GLY A 112 -15.50 -0.81 5.20
C GLY A 112 -15.98 -0.90 3.74
N VAL A 113 -17.27 -1.07 3.52
CA VAL A 113 -17.86 -1.04 2.17
C VAL A 113 -17.61 0.31 1.50
N ARG A 114 -17.66 1.40 2.27
CA ARG A 114 -17.42 2.76 1.78
C ARG A 114 -15.94 3.09 1.65
N TYR A 115 -15.12 2.67 2.62
CA TYR A 115 -13.69 2.98 2.73
C TYR A 115 -12.81 1.73 2.77
N PRO A 116 -12.81 0.89 1.73
CA PRO A 116 -12.22 -0.45 1.79
C PRO A 116 -10.71 -0.46 2.01
N LEU A 117 -9.97 0.52 1.50
CA LEU A 117 -8.52 0.59 1.69
C LEU A 117 -8.10 1.15 3.05
N GLN A 118 -8.91 2.02 3.63
CA GLN A 118 -8.62 2.61 4.95
C GLN A 118 -8.87 1.61 6.08
N LEU A 119 -9.83 0.70 5.90
CA LEU A 119 -10.19 -0.35 6.86
C LEU A 119 -9.46 -1.68 6.64
N LEU A 120 -8.48 -1.72 5.73
CA LEU A 120 -7.59 -2.87 5.57
C LEU A 120 -6.94 -3.34 6.88
N PRO A 121 -6.45 -2.46 7.79
CA PRO A 121 -5.90 -2.90 9.06
C PRO A 121 -6.90 -3.67 9.93
N ALA A 122 -8.18 -3.28 9.92
CA ALA A 122 -9.22 -4.00 10.64
C ALA A 122 -9.44 -5.40 10.05
N LEU A 123 -9.38 -5.53 8.70
CA LEU A 123 -9.48 -6.83 8.04
C LEU A 123 -8.25 -7.73 8.35
N LEU A 124 -7.07 -7.13 8.46
CA LEU A 124 -5.87 -7.86 8.89
C LEU A 124 -5.98 -8.31 10.36
N PHE A 125 -6.55 -7.49 11.23
CA PHE A 125 -6.84 -7.87 12.60
C PHE A 125 -7.83 -9.05 12.66
N GLU A 126 -8.90 -8.99 11.85
CA GLU A 126 -9.89 -10.07 11.74
C GLU A 126 -9.25 -11.41 11.30
N LEU A 127 -8.32 -11.35 10.35
CA LEU A 127 -7.57 -12.52 9.91
C LEU A 127 -6.62 -13.03 11.02
N ALA A 128 -5.91 -12.11 11.67
CA ALA A 128 -4.89 -12.46 12.65
C ALA A 128 -5.47 -13.17 13.88
N TRP A 129 -6.56 -12.64 14.48
CA TRP A 129 -7.13 -13.29 15.64
C TRP A 129 -7.71 -14.68 15.35
N LYS A 130 -8.28 -14.87 14.14
CA LYS A 130 -8.78 -16.19 13.71
C LYS A 130 -7.65 -17.20 13.54
N ILE A 131 -6.51 -16.76 12.98
CA ILE A 131 -5.33 -17.61 12.86
C ILE A 131 -4.80 -17.98 14.25
N ILE A 132 -4.67 -17.01 15.15
CA ILE A 132 -4.20 -17.24 16.52
C ILE A 132 -5.14 -18.21 17.25
N TRP A 133 -6.46 -17.97 17.19
CA TRP A 133 -7.45 -18.83 17.81
C TRP A 133 -7.40 -20.26 17.26
N THR A 134 -7.27 -20.41 15.94
CA THR A 134 -7.13 -21.72 15.30
C THR A 134 -5.89 -22.46 15.80
N ILE A 135 -4.76 -21.77 15.90
CA ILE A 135 -3.51 -22.38 16.36
C ILE A 135 -3.57 -22.75 17.84
N VAL A 136 -4.14 -21.89 18.68
CA VAL A 136 -4.13 -22.04 20.14
C VAL A 136 -5.24 -22.98 20.64
N VAL A 137 -6.38 -23.00 19.98
CA VAL A 137 -7.57 -23.76 20.44
C VAL A 137 -7.82 -24.98 19.57
N VAL A 138 -7.97 -24.78 18.25
CA VAL A 138 -8.42 -25.86 17.36
C VAL A 138 -7.32 -26.92 17.17
N VAL A 139 -6.08 -26.51 16.94
CA VAL A 139 -4.97 -27.46 16.69
C VAL A 139 -4.71 -28.37 17.89
N PRO A 140 -4.64 -27.91 19.16
CA PRO A 140 -4.51 -28.80 20.31
C PRO A 140 -5.71 -29.71 20.51
N ALA A 141 -6.96 -29.18 20.38
CA ALA A 141 -8.18 -29.96 20.51
C ALA A 141 -8.27 -31.08 19.45
N TRP A 142 -7.84 -30.78 18.23
CA TRP A 142 -7.77 -31.78 17.15
C TRP A 142 -6.72 -32.87 17.46
N ARG A 143 -5.55 -32.50 17.99
CA ARG A 143 -4.50 -33.47 18.33
C ARG A 143 -4.86 -34.39 19.50
N SER A 144 -5.70 -33.89 20.41
CA SER A 144 -6.18 -34.67 21.56
C SER A 144 -7.49 -35.41 21.31
N ASP A 145 -8.01 -35.37 20.09
CA ASP A 145 -9.31 -35.95 19.70
C ASP A 145 -10.49 -35.45 20.56
N GLN A 146 -10.41 -34.19 21.02
CA GLN A 146 -11.38 -33.55 21.91
C GLN A 146 -12.10 -32.40 21.21
N LEU A 147 -12.32 -32.49 19.90
CA LEU A 147 -13.09 -31.50 19.15
C LEU A 147 -14.57 -31.65 19.44
N ASP A 148 -15.12 -30.70 20.18
CA ASP A 148 -16.57 -30.60 20.41
C ASP A 148 -17.29 -29.96 19.20
N PRO A 149 -18.59 -30.24 19.02
CA PRO A 149 -19.36 -29.70 17.91
C PRO A 149 -19.44 -28.18 17.87
N ALA A 150 -19.38 -27.51 19.04
CA ALA A 150 -19.39 -26.05 19.12
C ALA A 150 -18.10 -25.45 18.59
N THR A 151 -16.95 -26.01 18.96
CA THR A 151 -15.63 -25.60 18.42
C THR A 151 -15.56 -25.81 16.90
N LEU A 152 -16.08 -26.92 16.39
CA LEU A 152 -16.15 -27.17 14.95
C LEU A 152 -17.02 -26.16 14.22
N TYR A 153 -18.18 -25.81 14.77
CA TYR A 153 -19.05 -24.78 14.19
C TYR A 153 -18.35 -23.44 14.08
N VAL A 154 -17.69 -22.99 15.16
CA VAL A 154 -16.92 -21.75 15.18
C VAL A 154 -15.75 -21.82 14.20
N PHE A 155 -15.07 -22.95 14.11
CA PHE A 155 -13.98 -23.15 13.15
C PHE A 155 -14.44 -23.00 11.69
N TYR A 156 -15.57 -23.64 11.32
CA TYR A 156 -16.11 -23.48 9.97
C TYR A 156 -16.53 -22.05 9.66
N THR A 157 -17.12 -21.35 10.62
CA THR A 157 -17.42 -19.91 10.44
C THR A 157 -16.16 -19.05 10.32
N CYS A 158 -15.09 -19.43 11.02
CA CYS A 158 -13.78 -18.77 10.87
C CYS A 158 -13.15 -19.02 9.51
N LEU A 159 -13.39 -20.17 8.87
CA LEU A 159 -12.88 -20.44 7.52
C LEU A 159 -13.44 -19.48 6.46
N LEU A 160 -14.60 -18.89 6.67
CA LEU A 160 -15.15 -17.87 5.76
C LEU A 160 -14.23 -16.65 5.61
N VAL A 161 -13.30 -16.42 6.55
CA VAL A 161 -12.30 -15.35 6.43
C VAL A 161 -11.30 -15.58 5.30
N VAL A 162 -11.18 -16.82 4.81
CA VAL A 162 -10.32 -17.13 3.66
C VAL A 162 -10.76 -16.36 2.41
N ILE A 163 -12.06 -16.11 2.26
CA ILE A 163 -12.61 -15.36 1.12
C ILE A 163 -12.06 -13.93 1.07
N PRO A 164 -12.26 -13.08 2.11
CA PRO A 164 -11.67 -11.74 2.11
C PRO A 164 -10.13 -11.77 2.12
N ALA A 165 -9.50 -12.76 2.77
CA ALA A 165 -8.04 -12.89 2.77
C ALA A 165 -7.46 -13.09 1.36
N ALA A 166 -8.14 -13.84 0.49
CA ALA A 166 -7.73 -14.03 -0.91
C ALA A 166 -7.87 -12.74 -1.74
N VAL A 167 -8.81 -11.87 -1.37
CA VAL A 167 -9.06 -10.60 -2.07
C VAL A 167 -8.14 -9.48 -1.60
N ILE A 168 -7.55 -9.59 -0.40
CA ILE A 168 -6.62 -8.59 0.13
C ILE A 168 -5.49 -8.35 -0.88
N PRO A 169 -5.22 -7.10 -1.26
CA PRO A 169 -4.08 -6.75 -2.11
C PRO A 169 -2.79 -6.81 -1.28
N TRP A 170 -2.25 -8.00 -1.03
CA TRP A 170 -1.07 -8.22 -0.18
C TRP A 170 0.12 -7.34 -0.56
N ARG A 171 0.33 -7.08 -1.86
CA ARG A 171 1.39 -6.17 -2.32
C ARG A 171 1.17 -4.74 -1.82
N TYR A 172 -0.07 -4.27 -1.80
CA TYR A 172 -0.42 -2.96 -1.25
C TYR A 172 -0.21 -2.93 0.27
N VAL A 173 -0.64 -3.98 0.97
CA VAL A 173 -0.43 -4.12 2.42
C VAL A 173 1.05 -4.03 2.76
N PHE A 174 1.90 -4.84 2.13
CA PHE A 174 3.34 -4.82 2.38
C PHE A 174 3.97 -3.46 2.06
N THR A 175 3.64 -2.86 0.93
CA THR A 175 4.23 -1.57 0.54
C THR A 175 3.73 -0.40 1.38
N HIS A 176 2.49 -0.46 1.87
CA HIS A 176 1.87 0.66 2.57
C HIS A 176 2.03 0.60 4.09
N TYR A 177 2.02 -0.61 4.67
CA TYR A 177 2.07 -0.79 6.12
C TYR A 177 3.42 -1.29 6.64
N VAL A 178 4.21 -1.99 5.81
CA VAL A 178 5.49 -2.57 6.25
C VAL A 178 6.69 -1.75 5.77
N THR A 179 6.71 -1.32 4.49
CA THR A 179 7.85 -0.63 3.90
C THR A 179 7.78 0.90 3.97
N LYS A 180 6.59 1.46 4.13
CA LYS A 180 6.44 2.90 4.24
C LYS A 180 6.92 3.36 5.62
N PRO A 181 7.81 4.38 5.71
CA PRO A 181 8.18 4.95 7.00
C PRO A 181 6.95 5.52 7.69
N GLY A 182 6.87 5.35 9.01
CA GLY A 182 5.78 5.88 9.82
C GLY A 182 5.66 7.40 9.71
N ASP A 183 4.55 7.92 10.21
CA ASP A 183 4.28 9.36 10.20
C ASP A 183 5.34 10.13 11.01
N ARG A 184 5.72 11.31 10.52
CA ARG A 184 6.72 12.16 11.18
C ARG A 184 6.23 12.63 12.55
N TRP A 185 7.04 12.43 13.56
CA TRP A 185 6.75 12.85 14.94
C TRP A 185 6.97 14.37 15.18
N ARG A 186 7.60 15.07 14.22
CA ARG A 186 7.86 16.51 14.28
C ARG A 186 7.37 17.22 13.03
N SER A 187 6.60 18.27 13.21
CA SER A 187 6.37 19.29 12.19
C SER A 187 7.63 20.14 12.08
N ASP A 188 8.21 20.23 10.87
CA ASP A 188 9.29 21.18 10.57
C ASP A 188 8.72 22.61 10.65
N THR A 189 8.86 23.24 11.83
CA THR A 189 8.46 24.63 12.07
C THR A 189 9.50 25.63 11.50
N THR A 190 10.48 25.16 10.73
CA THR A 190 11.56 25.97 10.15
C THR A 190 11.40 26.11 8.64
N ALA A 191 10.31 26.69 8.17
CA ALA A 191 10.25 27.24 6.81
C ALA A 191 9.23 28.37 6.73
N ARG A 192 9.59 29.52 7.29
CA ARG A 192 9.05 30.79 6.81
C ARG A 192 10.15 31.85 6.91
N PRO A 193 10.65 32.35 5.75
CA PRO A 193 11.37 33.61 5.75
C PRO A 193 10.40 34.77 5.93
#